data_37bdb371acf5c1c11b2ec72853ad9de7
#
_entry.id   37bdb371acf5c1c11b2ec72853ad9de7
#
_cell.length_a   1.000
_cell.length_b   1.000
_cell.length_c   1.000
_cell.angle_alpha   90.00
_cell.angle_beta   90.00
_cell.angle_gamma   90.00
#
_symmetry.space_group_name_H-M   'P 1'
#
loop_
_entity.id
_entity.type
_entity.pdbx_description
1 polymer ?
#
loop_
_entity_poly.entity_id
_entity_poly.type
_entity_poly.pdbx_seq_one_letter_code
_entity_poly.pdbx_strand_id
1 'polypeptide(L)'
;VCENDTEMQAAKEWVDIQTAAGLKFNLLDREDLRQESPYFADDIPGGLECETDSLINPYLFCYSLIEKAKQYGLKLRTHAEVTNITKKEAFTIETTKGTFTAKKVVNAAGVWAPFIGKMLDLDIPIIPRKGHIMVGARQEPVMMRNVMEFGYLMNKFGRERIVDERTEKHGVALVLEPTESQNFLLGSSRQFVGYDGRIDINVVETMARRAIRFYPKLNDFTMIRTYTGFRPWTSDHLPIVSAVYEIPGFFIAAGHEGDGISLATVTGKLIDQLIREESDTIIPIDPLR
;
A
#
# COMPACT_ATOMS: atom_id res chain seq x y z
N VAL A 1 7.99 -15.74 -2.42
CA VAL A 1 8.45 -16.90 -3.21
C VAL A 1 9.27 -16.46 -4.38
N CYS A 2 10.31 -17.23 -4.73
CA CYS A 2 11.22 -16.99 -5.85
C CYS A 2 10.84 -17.84 -7.05
N GLU A 3 10.85 -17.24 -8.24
CA GLU A 3 10.47 -17.95 -9.46
C GLU A 3 11.60 -18.78 -10.07
N ASN A 4 12.85 -18.41 -9.77
CA ASN A 4 14.05 -19.03 -10.35
C ASN A 4 15.27 -18.91 -9.42
N ASP A 5 16.39 -19.56 -9.79
CA ASP A 5 17.59 -19.57 -8.98
C ASP A 5 18.25 -18.19 -8.85
N THR A 6 18.11 -17.31 -9.83
CA THR A 6 18.61 -15.93 -9.75
C THR A 6 17.88 -15.16 -8.64
N GLU A 7 16.56 -15.32 -8.55
CA GLU A 7 15.78 -14.74 -7.46
C GLU A 7 16.14 -15.38 -6.11
N MET A 8 16.38 -16.69 -6.06
CA MET A 8 16.83 -17.37 -4.82
C MET A 8 18.18 -16.82 -4.33
N GLN A 9 19.12 -16.57 -5.23
CA GLN A 9 20.40 -15.98 -4.85
C GLN A 9 20.21 -14.56 -4.30
N ALA A 10 19.39 -13.75 -4.95
CA ALA A 10 19.07 -12.40 -4.46
C ALA A 10 18.28 -12.43 -3.14
N ALA A 11 17.40 -13.42 -2.94
CA ALA A 11 16.67 -13.60 -1.70
C ALA A 11 17.59 -13.94 -0.54
N LYS A 12 18.62 -14.76 -0.76
CA LYS A 12 19.64 -15.07 0.25
C LYS A 12 20.38 -13.82 0.71
N GLU A 13 20.87 -13.01 -0.23
CA GLU A 13 21.50 -11.72 0.09
C GLU A 13 20.55 -10.79 0.87
N TRP A 14 19.28 -10.79 0.50
CA TRP A 14 18.25 -10.02 1.18
C TRP A 14 18.04 -10.47 2.62
N VAL A 15 17.94 -11.77 2.85
CA VAL A 15 17.83 -12.35 4.21
C VAL A 15 19.00 -11.95 5.09
N ASP A 16 20.24 -12.03 4.57
CA ASP A 16 21.45 -11.65 5.29
C ASP A 16 21.39 -10.16 5.72
N ILE A 17 20.97 -9.26 4.82
CA ILE A 17 20.84 -7.82 5.10
C ILE A 17 19.76 -7.56 6.15
N GLN A 18 18.59 -8.16 6.00
CA GLN A 18 17.47 -7.95 6.92
C GLN A 18 17.74 -8.52 8.31
N THR A 19 18.39 -9.68 8.37
CA THR A 19 18.80 -10.30 9.64
C THR A 19 19.84 -9.45 10.36
N ALA A 20 20.80 -8.89 9.63
CA ALA A 20 21.77 -7.95 10.20
C ALA A 20 21.10 -6.66 10.72
N ALA A 21 19.96 -6.26 10.16
CA ALA A 21 19.13 -5.15 10.65
C ALA A 21 18.22 -5.55 11.85
N GLY A 22 18.30 -6.79 12.32
CA GLY A 22 17.54 -7.28 13.47
C GLY A 22 16.14 -7.83 13.15
N LEU A 23 15.82 -8.01 11.86
CA LEU A 23 14.56 -8.63 11.45
C LEU A 23 14.72 -10.15 11.36
N LYS A 24 13.62 -10.87 11.57
CA LYS A 24 13.61 -12.34 11.55
C LYS A 24 13.15 -12.82 10.17
N PHE A 25 14.10 -13.26 9.39
CA PHE A 25 13.88 -13.86 8.07
C PHE A 25 14.49 -15.25 8.00
N ASN A 26 13.77 -16.16 7.37
CA ASN A 26 14.25 -17.52 7.06
C ASN A 26 14.28 -17.69 5.53
N LEU A 27 15.33 -18.35 5.04
CA LEU A 27 15.36 -18.82 3.66
C LEU A 27 14.68 -20.19 3.64
N LEU A 28 13.72 -20.35 2.70
CA LEU A 28 12.97 -21.60 2.52
C LEU A 28 13.39 -22.24 1.22
N ASP A 29 13.70 -23.53 1.25
CA ASP A 29 13.91 -24.32 0.05
C ASP A 29 12.58 -24.85 -0.52
N ARG A 30 12.65 -25.66 -1.58
CA ARG A 30 11.47 -26.26 -2.23
C ARG A 30 10.68 -27.18 -1.30
N GLU A 31 11.36 -27.92 -0.43
CA GLU A 31 10.72 -28.86 0.48
C GLU A 31 10.00 -28.09 1.60
N ASP A 32 10.61 -27.06 2.14
CA ASP A 32 9.99 -26.14 3.09
C ASP A 32 8.73 -25.52 2.52
N LEU A 33 8.77 -25.00 1.27
CA LEU A 33 7.60 -24.43 0.62
C LEU A 33 6.47 -25.44 0.45
N ARG A 34 6.77 -26.71 0.15
CA ARG A 34 5.75 -27.78 0.03
C ARG A 34 5.12 -28.13 1.36
N GLN A 35 5.84 -27.97 2.47
CA GLN A 35 5.25 -28.12 3.81
C GLN A 35 4.30 -26.96 4.13
N GLU A 36 4.62 -25.74 3.69
CA GLU A 36 3.72 -24.59 3.85
C GLU A 36 2.46 -24.70 2.97
N SER A 37 2.62 -25.13 1.73
CA SER A 37 1.50 -25.36 0.79
C SER A 37 1.88 -26.37 -0.29
N PRO A 38 1.13 -27.49 -0.42
CA PRO A 38 1.37 -28.48 -1.47
C PRO A 38 0.95 -28.00 -2.87
N TYR A 39 0.39 -26.80 -2.99
CA TYR A 39 -0.18 -26.28 -4.24
C TYR A 39 0.75 -25.37 -5.02
N PHE A 40 1.96 -25.11 -4.52
CA PHE A 40 3.00 -24.42 -5.32
C PHE A 40 3.36 -25.23 -6.57
N ALA A 41 3.70 -24.55 -7.65
CA ALA A 41 4.22 -25.20 -8.84
C ALA A 41 5.51 -25.96 -8.52
N ASP A 42 5.70 -27.13 -9.15
CA ASP A 42 6.79 -28.05 -8.82
C ASP A 42 8.19 -27.49 -9.10
N ASP A 43 8.29 -26.52 -10.00
CA ASP A 43 9.54 -25.90 -10.43
C ASP A 43 9.92 -24.65 -9.61
N ILE A 44 9.09 -24.22 -8.65
CA ILE A 44 9.45 -23.13 -7.73
C ILE A 44 10.61 -23.59 -6.84
N PRO A 45 11.76 -22.88 -6.87
CA PRO A 45 12.96 -23.36 -6.17
C PRO A 45 12.92 -23.11 -4.67
N GLY A 46 12.17 -22.11 -4.20
CA GLY A 46 12.12 -21.74 -2.79
C GLY A 46 11.58 -20.33 -2.57
N GLY A 47 11.94 -19.75 -1.44
CA GLY A 47 11.49 -18.41 -1.06
C GLY A 47 12.13 -17.94 0.23
N LEU A 48 11.53 -16.92 0.82
CA LEU A 48 11.88 -16.41 2.15
C LEU A 48 10.63 -16.17 2.98
N GLU A 49 10.76 -16.35 4.27
CA GLU A 49 9.72 -16.09 5.26
C GLU A 49 10.13 -14.90 6.12
N CYS A 50 9.20 -13.99 6.39
CA CYS A 50 9.31 -12.99 7.44
C CYS A 50 8.42 -13.40 8.61
N GLU A 51 9.00 -13.81 9.73
CA GLU A 51 8.24 -14.30 10.90
C GLU A 51 7.38 -13.23 11.57
N THR A 52 7.75 -11.96 11.42
CA THR A 52 7.11 -10.84 12.11
C THR A 52 6.09 -10.12 11.25
N ASP A 53 5.95 -10.49 9.98
CA ASP A 53 4.93 -9.92 9.10
C ASP A 53 3.54 -10.46 9.43
N SER A 54 2.51 -9.67 9.15
CA SER A 54 1.14 -9.99 9.52
C SER A 54 0.13 -9.38 8.56
N LEU A 55 -1.03 -10.01 8.47
CA LEU A 55 -2.18 -9.45 7.76
C LEU A 55 -3.08 -8.68 8.71
N ILE A 56 -3.64 -7.59 8.22
CA ILE A 56 -4.63 -6.80 8.94
C ILE A 56 -5.82 -6.53 8.04
N ASN A 57 -7.02 -6.56 8.61
CA ASN A 57 -8.20 -6.07 7.91
C ASN A 57 -8.21 -4.53 7.98
N PRO A 58 -7.96 -3.82 6.86
CA PRO A 58 -7.80 -2.36 6.87
C PRO A 58 -9.10 -1.62 7.27
N TYR A 59 -10.27 -2.17 6.95
CA TYR A 59 -11.54 -1.57 7.31
C TYR A 59 -11.79 -1.65 8.82
N LEU A 60 -11.58 -2.81 9.43
CA LEU A 60 -11.71 -2.98 10.88
C LEU A 60 -10.67 -2.16 11.63
N PHE A 61 -9.45 -2.07 11.12
CA PHE A 61 -8.41 -1.23 11.69
C PHE A 61 -8.80 0.25 11.70
N CYS A 62 -9.21 0.80 10.55
CA CYS A 62 -9.69 2.19 10.46
C CYS A 62 -10.89 2.44 11.36
N TYR A 63 -11.87 1.51 11.37
CA TYR A 63 -13.04 1.63 12.24
C TYR A 63 -12.66 1.67 13.72
N SER A 64 -11.79 0.77 14.17
CA SER A 64 -11.33 0.71 15.55
C SER A 64 -10.58 1.98 15.97
N LEU A 65 -9.74 2.53 15.08
CA LEU A 65 -9.05 3.79 15.31
C LEU A 65 -10.04 4.96 15.46
N ILE A 66 -11.06 5.03 14.60
CA ILE A 66 -12.10 6.07 14.66
C ILE A 66 -12.87 5.98 15.97
N GLU A 67 -13.35 4.78 16.35
CA GLU A 67 -14.10 4.58 17.59
C GLU A 67 -13.25 4.94 18.83
N LYS A 68 -11.97 4.59 18.80
CA LYS A 68 -11.06 4.98 19.86
C LYS A 68 -10.83 6.49 19.89
N ALA A 69 -10.62 7.14 18.74
CA ALA A 69 -10.40 8.58 18.65
C ALA A 69 -11.64 9.39 19.08
N LYS A 70 -12.87 8.90 18.85
CA LYS A 70 -14.10 9.53 19.34
C LYS A 70 -14.12 9.66 20.86
N GLN A 71 -13.53 8.69 21.59
CA GLN A 71 -13.42 8.77 23.06
C GLN A 71 -12.54 9.93 23.51
N TYR A 72 -11.66 10.42 22.62
CA TYR A 72 -10.79 11.58 22.84
C TYR A 72 -11.28 12.85 22.13
N GLY A 73 -12.54 12.89 21.70
CA GLY A 73 -13.18 14.09 21.14
C GLY A 73 -13.12 14.22 19.63
N LEU A 74 -12.71 13.19 18.88
CA LEU A 74 -12.82 13.21 17.41
C LEU A 74 -14.26 13.45 16.98
N LYS A 75 -14.47 14.42 16.07
CA LYS A 75 -15.74 14.67 15.39
C LYS A 75 -15.63 14.26 13.94
N LEU A 76 -16.05 13.05 13.60
CA LEU A 76 -16.08 12.57 12.22
C LEU A 76 -17.26 13.20 11.46
N ARG A 77 -17.00 13.67 10.24
CA ARG A 77 -17.99 14.15 9.28
C ARG A 77 -17.82 13.39 7.98
N THR A 78 -18.71 12.45 7.71
CA THR A 78 -18.78 11.71 6.45
C THR A 78 -19.63 12.45 5.43
N HIS A 79 -19.43 12.18 4.15
CA HIS A 79 -20.12 12.84 3.03
C HIS A 79 -19.98 14.37 3.06
N ALA A 80 -18.87 14.86 3.59
CA ALA A 80 -18.52 16.28 3.68
C ALA A 80 -17.24 16.52 2.85
N GLU A 81 -17.41 16.50 1.54
CA GLU A 81 -16.31 16.77 0.59
C GLU A 81 -15.83 18.21 0.76
N VAL A 82 -14.53 18.39 0.90
CA VAL A 82 -13.89 19.71 0.95
C VAL A 82 -13.89 20.28 -0.47
N THR A 83 -14.52 21.43 -0.65
CA THR A 83 -14.67 22.11 -1.94
C THR A 83 -13.78 23.31 -2.09
N ASN A 84 -13.39 23.94 -0.96
CA ASN A 84 -12.47 25.06 -0.96
C ASN A 84 -11.79 25.20 0.41
N ILE A 85 -10.55 25.71 0.42
CA ILE A 85 -9.85 26.12 1.62
C ILE A 85 -9.24 27.49 1.38
N THR A 86 -9.49 28.43 2.28
CA THR A 86 -8.83 29.73 2.29
C THR A 86 -8.14 29.95 3.63
N LYS A 87 -7.05 30.73 3.63
CA LYS A 87 -6.34 31.09 4.86
C LYS A 87 -6.25 32.59 5.01
N LYS A 88 -6.67 33.08 6.17
CA LYS A 88 -6.41 34.43 6.71
C LYS A 88 -5.72 34.28 8.07
N GLU A 89 -6.31 34.72 9.16
CA GLU A 89 -5.84 34.43 10.52
C GLU A 89 -6.05 32.95 10.89
N ALA A 90 -7.12 32.34 10.41
CA ALA A 90 -7.44 30.93 10.51
C ALA A 90 -7.81 30.37 9.13
N PHE A 91 -7.81 29.04 9.00
CA PHE A 91 -8.34 28.38 7.81
C PHE A 91 -9.87 28.40 7.84
N THR A 92 -10.46 28.70 6.69
CA THR A 92 -11.88 28.50 6.41
C THR A 92 -11.98 27.33 5.42
N ILE A 93 -12.64 26.25 5.83
CA ILE A 93 -12.80 25.03 5.07
C ILE A 93 -14.26 24.91 4.64
N GLU A 94 -14.53 25.09 3.36
CA GLU A 94 -15.85 24.92 2.77
C GLU A 94 -16.03 23.45 2.38
N THR A 95 -17.20 22.91 2.70
CA THR A 95 -17.53 21.53 2.37
C THR A 95 -18.95 21.44 1.83
N THR A 96 -19.32 20.32 1.23
CA THR A 96 -20.68 20.03 0.78
C THR A 96 -21.71 19.97 1.94
N LYS A 97 -21.27 20.03 3.20
CA LYS A 97 -22.10 19.98 4.42
C LYS A 97 -21.95 21.19 5.34
N GLY A 98 -21.35 22.25 4.85
CA GLY A 98 -21.17 23.49 5.60
C GLY A 98 -19.71 23.92 5.69
N THR A 99 -19.49 25.01 6.40
CA THR A 99 -18.18 25.66 6.54
C THR A 99 -17.64 25.45 7.94
N PHE A 100 -16.34 25.17 8.02
CA PHE A 100 -15.62 25.00 9.28
C PHE A 100 -14.46 25.97 9.35
N THR A 101 -14.05 26.29 10.56
CA THR A 101 -12.84 27.08 10.81
C THR A 101 -11.85 26.29 11.67
N ALA A 102 -10.57 26.41 11.37
CA ALA A 102 -9.51 25.76 12.13
C ALA A 102 -8.22 26.59 12.12
N LYS A 103 -7.46 26.53 13.21
CA LYS A 103 -6.12 27.13 13.27
C LYS A 103 -5.06 26.27 12.57
N LYS A 104 -5.27 24.95 12.55
CA LYS A 104 -4.36 23.97 11.95
C LYS A 104 -5.16 22.99 11.08
N VAL A 105 -4.62 22.61 9.93
CA VAL A 105 -5.24 21.69 8.98
C VAL A 105 -4.22 20.63 8.59
N VAL A 106 -4.61 19.37 8.63
CA VAL A 106 -3.81 18.24 8.13
C VAL A 106 -4.46 17.70 6.86
N ASN A 107 -3.75 17.79 5.75
CA ASN A 107 -4.13 17.18 4.49
C ASN A 107 -3.70 15.69 4.47
N ALA A 108 -4.61 14.80 4.85
CA ALA A 108 -4.44 13.36 4.83
C ALA A 108 -5.29 12.69 3.72
N ALA A 109 -5.51 13.42 2.61
CA ALA A 109 -6.42 12.98 1.55
C ALA A 109 -5.81 11.93 0.58
N GLY A 110 -4.65 11.33 0.92
CA GLY A 110 -4.03 10.26 0.15
C GLY A 110 -3.76 10.70 -1.30
N VAL A 111 -4.26 9.96 -2.25
CA VAL A 111 -4.10 10.25 -3.69
C VAL A 111 -4.79 11.56 -4.12
N TRP A 112 -5.75 12.06 -3.34
CA TRP A 112 -6.44 13.33 -3.59
C TRP A 112 -5.79 14.52 -2.89
N ALA A 113 -4.69 14.32 -2.15
CA ALA A 113 -3.97 15.40 -1.49
C ALA A 113 -3.56 16.56 -2.43
N PRO A 114 -3.18 16.31 -3.70
CA PRO A 114 -2.90 17.40 -4.64
C PRO A 114 -4.08 18.34 -4.89
N PHE A 115 -5.32 17.83 -4.92
CA PHE A 115 -6.50 18.69 -5.12
C PHE A 115 -6.72 19.62 -3.92
N ILE A 116 -6.48 19.13 -2.71
CA ILE A 116 -6.53 19.94 -1.49
C ILE A 116 -5.40 20.98 -1.49
N GLY A 117 -4.19 20.58 -1.92
CA GLY A 117 -3.05 21.51 -2.04
C GLY A 117 -3.34 22.66 -3.01
N LYS A 118 -3.94 22.37 -4.16
CA LYS A 118 -4.30 23.40 -5.16
C LYS A 118 -5.26 24.46 -4.63
N MET A 119 -6.09 24.19 -3.64
CA MET A 119 -6.96 25.18 -3.01
C MET A 119 -6.16 26.27 -2.25
N LEU A 120 -4.89 25.99 -1.98
CA LEU A 120 -3.96 26.88 -1.29
C LEU A 120 -2.73 27.22 -2.16
N ASP A 121 -2.86 27.10 -3.48
CA ASP A 121 -1.79 27.32 -4.48
C ASP A 121 -0.53 26.47 -4.25
N LEU A 122 -0.69 25.31 -3.60
CA LEU A 122 0.39 24.37 -3.29
C LEU A 122 0.38 23.19 -4.25
N ASP A 123 1.52 22.92 -4.88
CA ASP A 123 1.77 21.73 -5.67
C ASP A 123 2.27 20.58 -4.76
N ILE A 124 1.50 19.49 -4.70
CA ILE A 124 1.89 18.29 -3.94
C ILE A 124 2.21 17.20 -4.96
N PRO A 125 3.46 16.70 -5.02
CA PRO A 125 3.92 15.80 -6.09
C PRO A 125 3.48 14.34 -5.86
N ILE A 126 2.18 14.11 -5.80
CA ILE A 126 1.56 12.78 -5.66
C ILE A 126 0.81 12.45 -6.95
N ILE A 127 1.07 11.27 -7.52
CA ILE A 127 0.46 10.76 -8.73
C ILE A 127 -0.36 9.50 -8.41
N PRO A 128 -1.58 9.34 -8.95
CA PRO A 128 -2.36 8.13 -8.76
C PRO A 128 -1.73 6.94 -9.53
N ARG A 129 -1.38 5.88 -8.79
CA ARG A 129 -0.91 4.62 -9.37
C ARG A 129 -1.96 3.54 -9.13
N LYS A 130 -2.76 3.25 -10.19
CA LYS A 130 -3.85 2.28 -10.14
C LYS A 130 -3.34 0.86 -9.88
N GLY A 131 -4.05 0.13 -9.03
CA GLY A 131 -3.91 -1.31 -8.83
C GLY A 131 -5.24 -2.02 -8.92
N HIS A 132 -5.22 -3.28 -9.36
CA HIS A 132 -6.36 -4.19 -9.36
C HIS A 132 -6.23 -5.21 -8.24
N ILE A 133 -7.34 -5.60 -7.67
CA ILE A 133 -7.46 -6.71 -6.72
C ILE A 133 -8.61 -7.61 -7.20
N MET A 134 -8.35 -8.92 -7.26
CA MET A 134 -9.35 -9.94 -7.49
C MET A 134 -9.70 -10.61 -6.16
N VAL A 135 -10.96 -10.93 -5.95
CA VAL A 135 -11.45 -11.63 -4.75
C VAL A 135 -11.87 -13.03 -5.14
N GLY A 136 -11.21 -14.04 -4.58
CA GLY A 136 -11.58 -15.43 -4.75
C GLY A 136 -12.78 -15.81 -3.88
N ALA A 137 -13.58 -16.78 -4.36
CA ALA A 137 -14.67 -17.35 -3.57
C ALA A 137 -14.14 -18.05 -2.33
N ARG A 138 -15.02 -18.21 -1.36
CA ARG A 138 -14.72 -19.03 -0.17
C ARG A 138 -14.48 -20.48 -0.58
N GLN A 139 -13.37 -21.05 -0.10
CA GLN A 139 -13.00 -22.44 -0.39
C GLN A 139 -11.93 -22.90 0.62
N GLU A 140 -11.52 -24.17 0.54
CA GLU A 140 -10.38 -24.63 1.30
C GLU A 140 -9.15 -23.77 1.03
N PRO A 141 -8.42 -23.37 2.06
CA PRO A 141 -7.29 -22.46 1.90
C PRO A 141 -6.19 -23.12 1.06
N VAL A 142 -5.76 -22.44 0.02
CA VAL A 142 -4.57 -22.80 -0.79
C VAL A 142 -3.31 -22.56 0.01
N MET A 143 -3.40 -21.64 0.98
CA MET A 143 -2.32 -21.22 1.85
C MET A 143 -2.87 -20.64 3.14
N MET A 144 -2.04 -20.66 4.17
CA MET A 144 -2.37 -20.11 5.49
C MET A 144 -1.73 -18.73 5.72
N ARG A 145 -0.81 -18.31 4.88
CA ARG A 145 -0.05 -17.05 4.99
C ARG A 145 -0.21 -16.21 3.74
N ASN A 146 0.08 -14.90 3.82
CA ASN A 146 0.24 -14.10 2.62
C ASN A 146 1.49 -14.52 1.86
N VAL A 147 1.39 -14.53 0.55
CA VAL A 147 2.50 -14.84 -0.34
C VAL A 147 2.65 -13.74 -1.38
N MET A 148 3.89 -13.34 -1.57
CA MET A 148 4.30 -12.40 -2.60
C MET A 148 5.45 -13.00 -3.40
N GLU A 149 5.47 -12.79 -4.72
CA GLU A 149 6.65 -13.13 -5.50
C GLU A 149 7.82 -12.22 -5.18
N PHE A 150 9.00 -12.79 -5.07
CA PHE A 150 10.20 -12.05 -4.70
C PHE A 150 10.65 -11.06 -5.78
N GLY A 151 10.41 -11.37 -7.06
CA GLY A 151 10.67 -10.47 -8.17
C GLY A 151 9.97 -9.10 -8.03
N TYR A 152 8.85 -9.02 -7.29
CA TYR A 152 8.24 -7.76 -6.91
C TYR A 152 9.15 -6.88 -6.06
N LEU A 153 9.80 -7.47 -5.06
CA LEU A 153 10.77 -6.76 -4.20
C LEU A 153 12.00 -6.35 -4.98
N MET A 154 12.53 -7.24 -5.83
CA MET A 154 13.67 -6.94 -6.69
C MET A 154 13.43 -5.66 -7.51
N ASN A 155 12.30 -5.57 -8.19
CA ASN A 155 11.94 -4.40 -8.99
C ASN A 155 11.76 -3.13 -8.12
N LYS A 156 11.14 -3.25 -6.94
CA LYS A 156 10.97 -2.12 -6.01
C LYS A 156 12.31 -1.52 -5.56
N PHE A 157 13.35 -2.33 -5.48
CA PHE A 157 14.71 -1.92 -5.07
C PHE A 157 15.70 -1.79 -6.23
N GLY A 158 15.20 -1.58 -7.44
CA GLY A 158 16.01 -1.27 -8.63
C GLY A 158 16.83 -2.43 -9.20
N ARG A 159 16.50 -3.69 -8.83
CA ARG A 159 17.05 -4.88 -9.47
C ARG A 159 16.15 -5.34 -10.61
N GLU A 160 16.74 -5.79 -11.70
CA GLU A 160 16.00 -6.27 -12.87
C GLU A 160 15.21 -7.55 -12.53
N ARG A 161 13.97 -7.61 -12.98
CA ARG A 161 13.09 -8.76 -12.90
C ARG A 161 12.87 -9.31 -14.30
N ILE A 162 12.99 -10.61 -14.48
CA ILE A 162 12.76 -11.27 -15.76
C ILE A 162 11.33 -11.82 -15.77
N VAL A 163 10.46 -11.21 -16.56
CA VAL A 163 9.08 -11.66 -16.77
C VAL A 163 8.68 -11.45 -18.24
N ASP A 164 7.55 -12.02 -18.65
CA ASP A 164 7.01 -11.77 -19.98
C ASP A 164 6.57 -10.32 -20.18
N GLU A 165 6.55 -9.87 -21.44
CA GLU A 165 6.23 -8.49 -21.83
C GLU A 165 4.87 -8.02 -21.29
N ARG A 166 3.88 -8.90 -21.24
CA ARG A 166 2.53 -8.59 -20.77
C ARG A 166 2.51 -8.32 -19.26
N THR A 167 3.22 -9.15 -18.50
CA THR A 167 3.38 -9.01 -17.05
C THR A 167 4.10 -7.70 -16.72
N GLU A 168 5.16 -7.38 -17.45
CA GLU A 168 5.91 -6.12 -17.28
C GLU A 168 5.06 -4.91 -17.64
N LYS A 169 4.42 -4.91 -18.82
CA LYS A 169 3.56 -3.83 -19.32
C LYS A 169 2.47 -3.42 -18.33
N HIS A 170 1.88 -4.39 -17.63
CA HIS A 170 0.80 -4.14 -16.68
C HIS A 170 1.29 -3.98 -15.22
N GLY A 171 2.60 -4.07 -14.99
CA GLY A 171 3.20 -4.03 -13.66
C GLY A 171 2.60 -5.08 -12.73
N VAL A 172 2.33 -6.28 -13.28
CA VAL A 172 1.69 -7.36 -12.52
C VAL A 172 2.73 -8.10 -11.67
N ALA A 173 2.33 -8.41 -10.45
CA ALA A 173 3.08 -9.27 -9.55
C ALA A 173 2.11 -10.10 -8.70
N LEU A 174 2.50 -11.33 -8.37
CA LEU A 174 1.72 -12.15 -7.45
C LEU A 174 1.78 -11.55 -6.04
N VAL A 175 0.60 -11.25 -5.50
CA VAL A 175 0.36 -11.05 -4.06
C VAL A 175 -0.92 -11.80 -3.74
N LEU A 176 -0.85 -12.78 -2.88
CA LEU A 176 -1.99 -13.62 -2.50
C LEU A 176 -2.17 -13.58 -1.00
N GLU A 177 -3.32 -13.09 -0.54
CA GLU A 177 -3.63 -12.82 0.86
C GLU A 177 -4.87 -13.60 1.28
N PRO A 178 -4.75 -14.59 2.17
CA PRO A 178 -5.91 -15.26 2.74
C PRO A 178 -6.67 -14.33 3.68
N THR A 179 -7.98 -14.55 3.81
CA THR A 179 -8.81 -13.81 4.75
C THR A 179 -9.43 -14.74 5.81
N GLU A 180 -9.84 -14.19 6.94
CA GLU A 180 -10.55 -14.95 7.99
C GLU A 180 -11.84 -15.60 7.46
N SER A 181 -12.47 -15.02 6.44
CA SER A 181 -13.68 -15.56 5.82
C SER A 181 -13.41 -16.74 4.87
N GLN A 182 -12.15 -17.20 4.79
CA GLN A 182 -11.71 -18.25 3.86
C GLN A 182 -11.83 -17.84 2.37
N ASN A 183 -11.95 -16.56 2.09
CA ASN A 183 -11.69 -15.97 0.80
C ASN A 183 -10.20 -15.70 0.64
N PHE A 184 -9.78 -15.30 -0.54
CA PHE A 184 -8.44 -14.74 -0.74
C PHE A 184 -8.50 -13.51 -1.63
N LEU A 185 -7.55 -12.61 -1.44
CA LEU A 185 -7.32 -11.48 -2.29
C LEU A 185 -6.12 -11.78 -3.18
N LEU A 186 -6.29 -11.57 -4.47
CA LEU A 186 -5.22 -11.74 -5.45
C LEU A 186 -4.86 -10.37 -6.03
N GLY A 187 -3.68 -9.91 -5.77
CA GLY A 187 -3.04 -8.70 -6.29
C GLY A 187 -1.77 -9.07 -7.04
N SER A 188 -1.11 -8.14 -7.62
CA SER A 188 -1.48 -6.77 -7.81
C SER A 188 -1.04 -6.31 -9.21
N SER A 189 -1.48 -5.14 -9.61
CA SER A 189 -1.00 -4.45 -10.81
C SER A 189 -0.56 -3.03 -10.48
N ARG A 190 0.14 -2.37 -11.42
CA ARG A 190 0.60 -0.99 -11.26
C ARG A 190 0.52 -0.27 -12.60
N GLN A 191 -0.34 0.74 -12.68
CA GLN A 191 -0.54 1.51 -13.91
C GLN A 191 -0.64 3.00 -13.60
N PHE A 192 0.02 3.81 -14.42
CA PHE A 192 -0.14 5.26 -14.41
C PHE A 192 -1.17 5.65 -15.48
N VAL A 193 -2.42 5.72 -15.08
CA VAL A 193 -3.58 5.99 -15.96
C VAL A 193 -4.45 7.14 -15.43
N GLY A 194 -3.87 8.02 -14.62
CA GLY A 194 -4.61 9.04 -13.91
C GLY A 194 -5.64 8.43 -12.95
N TYR A 195 -6.78 9.11 -12.80
CA TYR A 195 -7.88 8.66 -11.93
C TYR A 195 -8.88 7.73 -12.64
N ASP A 196 -8.45 7.01 -13.69
CA ASP A 196 -9.31 6.03 -14.36
C ASP A 196 -9.48 4.75 -13.50
N GLY A 197 -10.58 4.67 -12.76
CA GLY A 197 -10.93 3.55 -11.89
C GLY A 197 -11.56 2.34 -12.59
N ARG A 198 -11.69 2.34 -13.93
CA ARG A 198 -12.27 1.21 -14.67
C ARG A 198 -11.39 -0.03 -14.58
N ILE A 199 -12.04 -1.18 -14.52
CA ILE A 199 -11.36 -2.47 -14.56
C ILE A 199 -10.87 -2.73 -15.99
N ASP A 200 -9.57 -3.06 -16.12
CA ASP A 200 -8.97 -3.51 -17.39
C ASP A 200 -8.91 -5.04 -17.37
N ILE A 201 -9.69 -5.66 -18.26
CA ILE A 201 -9.77 -7.13 -18.35
C ILE A 201 -8.43 -7.77 -18.74
N ASN A 202 -7.58 -7.09 -19.52
CA ASN A 202 -6.27 -7.59 -19.88
C ASN A 202 -5.34 -7.67 -18.68
N VAL A 203 -5.46 -6.70 -17.78
CA VAL A 203 -4.72 -6.71 -16.49
C VAL A 203 -5.20 -7.84 -15.61
N VAL A 204 -6.53 -8.02 -15.49
CA VAL A 204 -7.14 -9.11 -14.70
C VAL A 204 -6.68 -10.48 -15.21
N GLU A 205 -6.72 -10.68 -16.53
CA GLU A 205 -6.24 -11.91 -17.15
C GLU A 205 -4.74 -12.15 -16.90
N THR A 206 -3.92 -11.10 -16.99
CA THR A 206 -2.48 -11.19 -16.72
C THR A 206 -2.23 -11.56 -15.25
N MET A 207 -2.97 -10.97 -14.32
CA MET A 207 -2.90 -11.31 -12.89
C MET A 207 -3.29 -12.77 -12.63
N ALA A 208 -4.36 -13.26 -13.25
CA ALA A 208 -4.79 -14.66 -13.13
C ALA A 208 -3.71 -15.61 -13.65
N ARG A 209 -3.16 -15.35 -14.84
CA ARG A 209 -2.05 -16.15 -15.42
C ARG A 209 -0.82 -16.16 -14.50
N ARG A 210 -0.46 -14.99 -13.94
CA ARG A 210 0.67 -14.88 -13.03
C ARG A 210 0.45 -15.69 -11.75
N ALA A 211 -0.76 -15.67 -11.20
CA ALA A 211 -1.11 -16.47 -10.03
C ALA A 211 -1.05 -17.97 -10.29
N ILE A 212 -1.60 -18.42 -11.44
CA ILE A 212 -1.58 -19.83 -11.87
C ILE A 212 -0.14 -20.31 -12.10
N ARG A 213 0.78 -19.44 -12.54
CA ARG A 213 2.20 -19.78 -12.69
C ARG A 213 2.81 -20.25 -11.37
N PHE A 214 2.46 -19.65 -10.25
CA PHE A 214 2.94 -20.03 -8.92
C PHE A 214 2.07 -21.09 -8.25
N TYR A 215 0.77 -21.05 -8.49
CA TYR A 215 -0.24 -21.91 -7.89
C TYR A 215 -1.15 -22.47 -8.97
N PRO A 216 -0.77 -23.56 -9.65
CA PRO A 216 -1.58 -24.15 -10.72
C PRO A 216 -3.02 -24.47 -10.31
N LYS A 217 -3.24 -24.83 -9.04
CA LYS A 217 -4.56 -25.11 -8.47
C LYS A 217 -5.54 -23.93 -8.56
N LEU A 218 -5.04 -22.69 -8.64
CA LEU A 218 -5.89 -21.51 -8.80
C LEU A 218 -6.65 -21.46 -10.13
N ASN A 219 -6.25 -22.28 -11.11
CA ASN A 219 -7.01 -22.42 -12.37
C ASN A 219 -8.44 -22.94 -12.14
N ASP A 220 -8.67 -23.69 -11.08
CA ASP A 220 -9.96 -24.28 -10.74
C ASP A 220 -10.85 -23.34 -9.90
N PHE A 221 -10.34 -22.16 -9.54
CA PHE A 221 -10.96 -21.30 -8.55
C PHE A 221 -11.86 -20.23 -9.17
N THR A 222 -12.95 -19.94 -8.49
CA THR A 222 -13.91 -18.91 -8.92
C THR A 222 -13.52 -17.56 -8.32
N MET A 223 -13.35 -16.56 -9.18
CA MET A 223 -13.26 -15.16 -8.76
C MET A 223 -14.66 -14.57 -8.69
N ILE A 224 -15.03 -13.99 -7.55
CA ILE A 224 -16.36 -13.42 -7.31
C ILE A 224 -16.42 -11.92 -7.53
N ARG A 225 -15.28 -11.25 -7.50
CA ARG A 225 -15.21 -9.79 -7.65
C ARG A 225 -13.82 -9.33 -8.09
N THR A 226 -13.79 -8.23 -8.83
CA THR A 226 -12.58 -7.43 -9.06
C THR A 226 -12.89 -5.97 -8.71
N TYR A 227 -11.94 -5.27 -8.12
CA TYR A 227 -12.00 -3.84 -7.88
C TYR A 227 -10.64 -3.19 -8.09
N THR A 228 -10.65 -1.87 -8.18
CA THR A 228 -9.45 -1.05 -8.36
C THR A 228 -9.30 -0.06 -7.22
N GLY A 229 -8.07 0.39 -7.01
CA GLY A 229 -7.75 1.49 -6.11
C GLY A 229 -6.53 2.25 -6.62
N PHE A 230 -6.28 3.42 -6.02
CA PHE A 230 -5.15 4.26 -6.38
C PHE A 230 -4.18 4.37 -5.21
N ARG A 231 -2.92 4.04 -5.45
CA ARG A 231 -1.83 4.30 -4.51
C ARG A 231 -1.33 5.73 -4.72
N PRO A 232 -1.14 6.51 -3.66
CA PRO A 232 -0.54 7.85 -3.73
C PRO A 232 0.96 7.72 -3.97
N TRP A 233 1.37 7.64 -5.23
CA TRP A 233 2.76 7.44 -5.62
C TRP A 233 3.54 8.76 -5.59
N THR A 234 4.79 8.69 -5.13
CA THR A 234 5.79 9.76 -5.13
C THR A 234 7.02 9.32 -5.90
N SER A 235 7.73 10.24 -6.55
CA SER A 235 8.86 9.90 -7.43
C SER A 235 10.07 9.34 -6.68
N ASP A 236 10.22 9.68 -5.41
CA ASP A 236 11.29 9.22 -4.52
C ASP A 236 10.89 8.03 -3.63
N HIS A 237 9.66 7.53 -3.79
CA HIS A 237 9.10 6.42 -3.01
C HIS A 237 8.98 6.69 -1.50
N LEU A 238 9.02 7.95 -1.07
CA LEU A 238 8.89 8.33 0.33
C LEU A 238 7.56 9.07 0.59
N PRO A 239 6.93 8.87 1.75
CA PRO A 239 5.73 9.62 2.12
C PRO A 239 6.08 11.09 2.38
N ILE A 240 5.09 11.96 2.17
CA ILE A 240 5.16 13.38 2.54
C ILE A 240 4.48 13.54 3.90
N VAL A 241 5.29 13.74 4.95
CA VAL A 241 4.83 13.94 6.33
C VAL A 241 5.52 15.19 6.88
N SER A 242 4.89 16.36 6.69
CA SER A 242 5.57 17.64 6.91
C SER A 242 4.62 18.78 7.24
N ALA A 243 5.15 19.82 7.89
CA ALA A 243 4.56 21.14 7.89
C ALA A 243 4.89 21.86 6.58
N VAL A 244 3.99 22.68 6.08
CA VAL A 244 4.22 23.57 4.93
C VAL A 244 4.60 24.94 5.46
N TYR A 245 5.87 25.30 5.33
CA TYR A 245 6.40 26.53 5.95
C TYR A 245 5.78 27.80 5.36
N GLU A 246 5.45 27.80 4.07
CA GLU A 246 4.82 28.92 3.37
C GLU A 246 3.36 29.14 3.79
N ILE A 247 2.74 28.09 4.39
CA ILE A 247 1.36 28.13 4.86
C ILE A 247 1.31 27.68 6.32
N PRO A 248 1.71 28.54 7.28
CA PRO A 248 1.81 28.16 8.68
C PRO A 248 0.50 27.57 9.22
N GLY A 249 0.60 26.38 9.84
CA GLY A 249 -0.54 25.62 10.33
C GLY A 249 -1.14 24.64 9.31
N PHE A 250 -0.60 24.55 8.09
CA PHE A 250 -0.97 23.50 7.14
C PHE A 250 0.06 22.37 7.15
N PHE A 251 -0.42 21.14 7.21
CA PHE A 251 0.42 19.94 7.28
C PHE A 251 -0.02 18.94 6.21
N ILE A 252 0.92 18.12 5.73
CA ILE A 252 0.65 17.05 4.77
C ILE A 252 0.99 15.71 5.42
N ALA A 253 0.12 14.71 5.24
CA ALA A 253 0.30 13.32 5.64
C ALA A 253 -0.23 12.40 4.54
N ALA A 254 0.54 12.24 3.45
CA ALA A 254 0.13 11.52 2.25
C ALA A 254 1.34 10.94 1.50
N GLY A 255 1.13 10.29 0.35
CA GLY A 255 2.21 9.80 -0.49
C GLY A 255 2.82 8.45 -0.08
N HIS A 256 2.12 7.65 0.74
CA HIS A 256 2.63 6.41 1.32
C HIS A 256 2.64 5.21 0.36
N GLU A 257 2.28 5.38 -0.90
CA GLU A 257 2.16 4.30 -1.88
C GLU A 257 1.37 3.08 -1.40
N GLY A 258 2.01 1.89 -1.36
CA GLY A 258 1.43 0.65 -0.86
C GLY A 258 1.65 0.41 0.64
N ASP A 259 2.48 1.23 1.29
CA ASP A 259 2.95 0.99 2.66
C ASP A 259 2.16 1.81 3.71
N GLY A 260 1.07 2.49 3.27
CA GLY A 260 0.32 3.42 4.11
C GLY A 260 -0.34 2.79 5.34
N ILE A 261 -0.74 1.53 5.28
CA ILE A 261 -1.36 0.85 6.43
C ILE A 261 -0.33 0.66 7.55
N SER A 262 0.84 0.13 7.25
CA SER A 262 1.92 -0.10 8.22
C SER A 262 2.50 1.20 8.77
N LEU A 263 2.55 2.26 7.96
CA LEU A 263 3.09 3.55 8.35
C LEU A 263 2.07 4.50 9.02
N ALA A 264 0.77 4.18 8.99
CA ALA A 264 -0.28 5.08 9.45
C ALA A 264 -0.10 5.55 10.91
N THR A 265 0.28 4.65 11.81
CA THR A 265 0.43 4.96 13.23
C THR A 265 1.64 5.86 13.51
N VAL A 266 2.77 5.59 12.87
CA VAL A 266 3.96 6.45 13.00
C VAL A 266 3.73 7.80 12.34
N THR A 267 3.04 7.84 11.20
CA THR A 267 2.62 9.09 10.54
C THR A 267 1.77 9.95 11.46
N GLY A 268 0.78 9.34 12.12
CA GLY A 268 -0.04 10.06 13.11
C GLY A 268 0.77 10.65 14.25
N LYS A 269 1.76 9.90 14.77
CA LYS A 269 2.67 10.38 15.81
C LYS A 269 3.54 11.56 15.32
N LEU A 270 4.12 11.45 14.13
CA LEU A 270 4.94 12.51 13.54
C LEU A 270 4.15 13.80 13.31
N ILE A 271 2.92 13.69 12.81
CA ILE A 271 2.04 14.86 12.63
C ILE A 271 1.68 15.49 13.97
N ASP A 272 1.42 14.71 15.03
CA ASP A 272 1.16 15.26 16.37
C ASP A 272 2.38 16.03 16.89
N GLN A 273 3.59 15.50 16.73
CA GLN A 273 4.84 16.18 17.09
C GLN A 273 5.03 17.50 16.33
N LEU A 274 4.81 17.47 14.99
CA LEU A 274 4.87 18.70 14.17
C LEU A 274 3.83 19.73 14.60
N ILE A 275 2.62 19.30 14.93
CA ILE A 275 1.55 20.19 15.43
C ILE A 275 1.91 20.81 16.77
N ARG A 276 2.60 20.10 17.66
CA ARG A 276 3.05 20.58 18.98
C ARG A 276 4.34 21.38 18.93
N GLU A 277 5.00 21.45 17.78
CA GLU A 277 6.31 22.12 17.61
C GLU A 277 7.40 21.45 18.48
N GLU A 278 7.30 20.16 18.71
CA GLU A 278 8.30 19.37 19.43
C GLU A 278 9.53 19.16 18.53
N SER A 279 10.73 19.50 19.04
CA SER A 279 11.97 19.58 18.26
C SER A 279 12.61 18.25 17.86
N ASP A 280 12.11 17.12 18.38
CA ASP A 280 12.70 15.79 18.18
C ASP A 280 12.09 15.01 17.00
N THR A 281 11.71 15.70 15.93
CA THR A 281 11.23 15.05 14.71
C THR A 281 12.35 14.28 14.03
N ILE A 282 12.26 12.96 14.06
CA ILE A 282 13.33 12.02 13.64
C ILE A 282 13.50 11.97 12.12
N ILE A 283 12.57 12.53 11.33
CA ILE A 283 12.62 12.47 9.86
C ILE A 283 12.32 13.86 9.29
N PRO A 284 13.34 14.61 8.84
CA PRO A 284 13.12 15.79 8.03
C PRO A 284 12.69 15.35 6.63
N ILE A 285 11.40 15.35 6.37
CA ILE A 285 10.86 15.10 5.05
C ILE A 285 10.49 16.45 4.44
N ASP A 286 11.28 16.90 3.47
CA ASP A 286 10.94 18.08 2.67
C ASP A 286 9.68 17.78 1.85
N PRO A 287 8.57 18.52 2.01
CA PRO A 287 7.30 18.23 1.34
C PRO A 287 7.33 18.50 -0.17
N LEU A 288 8.33 19.23 -0.66
CA LEU A 288 8.37 19.73 -2.04
C LEU A 288 9.58 19.20 -2.84
N ARG A 289 10.11 18.05 -2.48
CA ARG A 289 11.22 17.36 -3.19
C ARG A 289 10.91 17.07 -4.65
#